data_c5002230d6b67a49276cd5d2387796aa
#
_entry.id   c5002230d6b67a49276cd5d2387796aa
#
_cell.length_a   1.000
_cell.length_b   1.000
_cell.length_c   1.000
_cell.angle_alpha   90.00
_cell.angle_beta   90.00
_cell.angle_gamma   90.00
#
_symmetry.space_group_name_H-M   'P 1'
#
loop_
_entity.id
_entity.type
_entity.pdbx_description
1 polymer ?
#
loop_
_entity_poly.entity_id
_entity_poly.type
_entity_poly.pdbx_seq_one_letter_code
_entity_poly.pdbx_strand_id
1 'polypeptide(L)'
;CGGNSAAGGPGFIPGLVRTIPPATVQQTHGLTSCSEWTGVSLSLLLDQAGVKPKGIWIIAEGEERGMHTKSIPIEKAMDDVLVVYGQNGEPIRPEQGYPLRLLVPGWEGINSVKWLRRIKVTHQPAMGMKEMTRYTRLLSNGKSHWFEFEMGPKSVITRPSGGQQLSGPGFYEIT
;
A
#
# COMPACT_ATOMS: atom_id res chain seq x y z
N CYS A 1 -0.30 4.12 -0.37
CA CYS A 1 0.36 4.71 -1.53
C CYS A 1 0.81 3.60 -2.48
N GLY A 2 0.69 3.84 -3.78
CA GLY A 2 1.02 2.87 -4.80
C GLY A 2 2.51 2.72 -5.07
N GLY A 3 3.33 2.79 -4.06
CA GLY A 3 4.77 2.62 -4.17
C GLY A 3 5.54 3.61 -3.32
N ASN A 4 6.74 3.22 -2.96
CA ASN A 4 7.68 3.97 -2.14
C ASN A 4 8.90 4.44 -2.96
N SER A 5 8.70 4.60 -4.25
CA SER A 5 9.72 5.04 -5.20
C SER A 5 9.11 6.04 -6.18
N ALA A 6 9.82 7.13 -6.44
CA ALA A 6 9.45 8.10 -7.48
C ALA A 6 9.75 7.57 -8.89
N ALA A 7 10.52 6.50 -9.01
CA ALA A 7 10.89 5.87 -10.27
C ALA A 7 10.07 4.59 -10.50
N GLY A 8 8.96 4.72 -11.25
CA GLY A 8 8.33 3.58 -11.90
C GLY A 8 7.67 2.54 -10.99
N GLY A 9 6.59 2.91 -10.27
CA GLY A 9 5.64 1.95 -9.75
C GLY A 9 4.64 1.49 -10.83
N PRO A 10 3.86 0.39 -10.60
CA PRO A 10 2.75 0.02 -11.45
C PRO A 10 1.76 1.21 -11.56
N GLY A 11 1.50 1.69 -12.75
CA GLY A 11 0.79 2.95 -13.02
C GLY A 11 1.68 4.05 -13.60
N PHE A 12 2.93 3.74 -13.83
CA PHE A 12 3.89 4.57 -14.52
C PHE A 12 3.44 4.80 -15.96
N ILE A 13 3.24 6.07 -16.35
CA ILE A 13 2.98 6.45 -17.73
C ILE A 13 4.31 6.39 -18.48
N PRO A 14 4.51 5.43 -19.43
CA PRO A 14 5.71 5.40 -20.25
C PRO A 14 5.88 6.76 -20.94
N GLY A 15 7.06 7.35 -20.79
CA GLY A 15 7.35 8.67 -21.34
C GLY A 15 7.36 9.81 -20.32
N LEU A 16 6.87 9.60 -19.10
CA LEU A 16 6.99 10.56 -18.01
C LEU A 16 8.26 10.38 -17.16
N VAL A 17 9.07 9.35 -17.44
CA VAL A 17 10.47 9.34 -16.98
C VAL A 17 11.22 10.38 -17.77
N ARG A 18 11.04 11.60 -17.39
CA ARG A 18 12.11 12.55 -17.59
C ARG A 18 13.33 11.93 -16.93
N THR A 19 14.43 11.87 -17.68
CA THR A 19 15.77 11.75 -17.11
C THR A 19 15.86 12.75 -15.97
N ILE A 20 15.48 12.29 -14.78
CA ILE A 20 15.70 13.07 -13.57
C ILE A 20 17.22 13.20 -13.51
N PRO A 21 17.77 14.42 -13.43
CA PRO A 21 19.21 14.59 -13.23
C PRO A 21 19.61 13.73 -12.03
N PRO A 22 20.88 13.32 -11.89
CA PRO A 22 21.30 12.27 -10.97
C PRO A 22 20.70 12.49 -9.58
N ALA A 23 19.49 11.95 -9.41
CA ALA A 23 18.75 12.07 -8.16
C ALA A 23 19.35 11.10 -7.13
N THR A 24 19.47 11.54 -5.89
CA THR A 24 19.93 10.67 -4.81
C THR A 24 18.95 9.54 -4.54
N VAL A 25 19.42 8.47 -3.91
CA VAL A 25 18.56 7.35 -3.51
C VAL A 25 17.40 7.82 -2.62
N GLN A 26 17.67 8.78 -1.72
CA GLN A 26 16.64 9.39 -0.87
C GLN A 26 15.55 10.10 -1.67
N GLN A 27 15.92 10.79 -2.73
CA GLN A 27 14.96 11.48 -3.60
C GLN A 27 14.11 10.51 -4.42
N THR A 28 14.68 9.37 -4.81
CA THR A 28 13.98 8.40 -5.66
C THR A 28 13.27 7.31 -4.88
N HIS A 29 13.79 6.91 -3.72
CA HIS A 29 13.31 5.78 -2.93
C HIS A 29 12.95 6.13 -1.48
N GLY A 30 13.03 7.39 -1.09
CA GLY A 30 12.81 7.85 0.28
C GLY A 30 11.34 7.93 0.73
N LEU A 31 10.38 7.53 -0.11
CA LEU A 31 8.95 7.48 0.27
C LEU A 31 8.63 6.23 1.10
N THR A 32 9.51 5.89 2.02
CA THR A 32 9.37 4.77 2.95
C THR A 32 9.38 5.27 4.38
N SER A 33 8.57 4.67 5.23
CA SER A 33 8.59 4.90 6.66
C SER A 33 8.36 3.60 7.41
N CYS A 34 8.93 3.49 8.59
CA CYS A 34 8.68 2.41 9.52
C CYS A 34 8.05 3.01 10.78
N SER A 35 6.94 2.45 11.22
CA SER A 35 6.21 2.94 12.39
C SER A 35 5.68 1.77 13.21
N GLU A 36 5.61 1.95 14.50
CA GLU A 36 4.84 1.09 15.39
C GLU A 36 3.36 1.48 15.31
N TRP A 37 2.48 0.48 15.25
CA TRP A 37 1.05 0.70 15.14
C TRP A 37 0.29 0.07 16.30
N THR A 38 -0.63 0.82 16.87
CA THR A 38 -1.53 0.36 17.92
C THR A 38 -2.96 0.26 17.39
N GLY A 39 -3.59 -0.90 17.57
CA GLY A 39 -4.93 -1.14 17.06
C GLY A 39 -5.55 -2.41 17.59
N VAL A 40 -6.71 -2.76 17.07
CA VAL A 40 -7.45 -3.97 17.38
C VAL A 40 -7.44 -4.88 16.17
N SER A 41 -7.27 -6.19 16.39
CA SER A 41 -7.41 -7.17 15.31
C SER A 41 -8.80 -7.07 14.68
N LEU A 42 -8.83 -7.02 13.36
CA LEU A 42 -10.10 -6.99 12.63
C LEU A 42 -10.88 -8.28 12.83
N SER A 43 -10.22 -9.42 13.01
CA SER A 43 -10.89 -10.70 13.29
C SER A 43 -11.79 -10.62 14.53
N LEU A 44 -11.33 -10.00 15.62
CA LEU A 44 -12.14 -9.82 16.85
C LEU A 44 -13.41 -9.02 16.57
N LEU A 45 -13.31 -7.97 15.76
CA LEU A 45 -14.48 -7.14 15.41
C LEU A 45 -15.46 -7.90 14.51
N LEU A 46 -14.93 -8.68 13.57
CA LEU A 46 -15.73 -9.49 12.65
C LEU A 46 -16.44 -10.66 13.39
N ASP A 47 -15.77 -11.29 14.33
CA ASP A 47 -16.34 -12.34 15.17
C ASP A 47 -17.49 -11.79 16.04
N GLN A 48 -17.29 -10.63 16.67
CA GLN A 48 -18.33 -9.97 17.44
C GLN A 48 -19.52 -9.52 16.60
N ALA A 49 -19.27 -9.08 15.37
CA ALA A 49 -20.32 -8.68 14.43
C ALA A 49 -21.12 -9.86 13.86
N GLY A 50 -20.59 -11.08 13.93
CA GLY A 50 -21.21 -12.29 13.44
C GLY A 50 -21.20 -12.39 11.91
N VAL A 51 -20.04 -12.64 11.32
CA VAL A 51 -19.89 -12.81 9.86
C VAL A 51 -20.69 -14.01 9.37
N LYS A 52 -21.55 -13.80 8.37
CA LYS A 52 -22.33 -14.87 7.76
C LYS A 52 -21.45 -15.74 6.86
N PRO A 53 -21.71 -17.06 6.72
CA PRO A 53 -20.88 -17.99 5.94
C PRO A 53 -20.68 -17.61 4.46
N LYS A 54 -21.58 -16.82 3.87
CA LYS A 54 -21.46 -16.30 2.50
C LYS A 54 -20.58 -15.05 2.39
N GLY A 55 -20.10 -14.50 3.51
CA GLY A 55 -19.23 -13.32 3.54
C GLY A 55 -17.78 -13.74 3.30
N ILE A 56 -17.31 -13.66 2.08
CA ILE A 56 -15.96 -14.06 1.67
C ILE A 56 -15.05 -12.87 1.30
N TRP A 57 -15.59 -11.67 1.36
CA TRP A 57 -14.86 -10.41 1.15
C TRP A 57 -15.23 -9.36 2.20
N ILE A 58 -14.30 -8.51 2.54
CA ILE A 58 -14.60 -7.23 3.16
C ILE A 58 -14.36 -6.11 2.14
N ILE A 59 -15.18 -5.07 2.23
CA ILE A 59 -14.98 -3.81 1.53
C ILE A 59 -14.70 -2.76 2.59
N ALA A 60 -13.46 -2.28 2.64
CA ALA A 60 -13.07 -1.17 3.49
C ALA A 60 -13.25 0.14 2.74
N GLU A 61 -13.89 1.13 3.37
CA GLU A 61 -14.23 2.43 2.78
C GLU A 61 -13.70 3.56 3.65
N GLY A 62 -12.96 4.47 3.02
CA GLY A 62 -12.45 5.69 3.66
C GLY A 62 -13.36 6.89 3.42
N GLU A 63 -13.37 7.85 4.36
CA GLU A 63 -14.15 9.10 4.30
C GLU A 63 -13.51 10.19 3.43
N GLU A 64 -12.48 9.88 2.66
CA GLU A 64 -11.87 10.86 1.78
C GLU A 64 -12.81 11.28 0.63
N ARG A 65 -12.59 12.48 0.06
CA ARG A 65 -13.40 13.02 -1.05
C ARG A 65 -13.57 12.08 -2.24
N GLY A 66 -12.64 11.15 -2.45
CA GLY A 66 -12.70 10.15 -3.50
C GLY A 66 -13.35 8.83 -3.07
N MET A 67 -13.86 8.72 -1.86
CA MET A 67 -14.44 7.50 -1.25
C MET A 67 -13.62 6.26 -1.63
N HIS A 68 -12.35 6.26 -1.21
CA HIS A 68 -11.44 5.16 -1.52
C HIS A 68 -11.94 3.87 -0.91
N THR A 69 -12.20 2.90 -1.75
CA THR A 69 -12.62 1.55 -1.35
C THR A 69 -11.57 0.53 -1.71
N LYS A 70 -11.37 -0.45 -0.83
CA LYS A 70 -10.53 -1.63 -1.11
C LYS A 70 -11.26 -2.90 -0.71
N SER A 71 -11.17 -3.87 -1.60
CA SER A 71 -11.70 -5.21 -1.38
C SER A 71 -10.59 -6.11 -0.87
N ILE A 72 -10.83 -6.78 0.24
CA ILE A 72 -9.87 -7.68 0.89
C ILE A 72 -10.56 -9.02 1.13
N PRO A 73 -9.96 -10.15 0.75
CA PRO A 73 -10.48 -11.48 1.09
C PRO A 73 -10.68 -11.64 2.59
N ILE A 74 -11.72 -12.36 2.98
CA ILE A 74 -12.07 -12.56 4.38
C ILE A 74 -10.96 -13.31 5.13
N GLU A 75 -10.26 -14.23 4.49
CA GLU A 75 -9.14 -14.99 5.06
C GLU A 75 -8.05 -14.02 5.53
N LYS A 76 -7.67 -13.04 4.72
CA LYS A 76 -6.69 -12.02 5.11
C LYS A 76 -7.22 -11.12 6.22
N ALA A 77 -8.50 -10.76 6.16
CA ALA A 77 -9.14 -9.93 7.18
C ALA A 77 -9.20 -10.62 8.56
N MET A 78 -9.30 -11.94 8.57
CA MET A 78 -9.32 -12.77 9.78
C MET A 78 -7.93 -13.14 10.31
N ASP A 79 -6.88 -12.96 9.51
CA ASP A 79 -5.51 -13.31 9.86
C ASP A 79 -4.82 -12.18 10.66
N ASP A 80 -4.31 -11.16 9.98
CA ASP A 80 -3.40 -10.18 10.58
C ASP A 80 -3.81 -8.72 10.38
N VAL A 81 -4.98 -8.46 9.80
CA VAL A 81 -5.46 -7.10 9.56
C VAL A 81 -5.85 -6.40 10.85
N LEU A 82 -5.41 -5.15 11.01
CA LEU A 82 -5.70 -4.33 12.18
C LEU A 82 -6.57 -3.11 11.82
N VAL A 83 -7.45 -2.74 12.72
CA VAL A 83 -8.06 -1.41 12.78
C VAL A 83 -7.25 -0.60 13.78
N VAL A 84 -6.44 0.32 13.29
CA VAL A 84 -5.47 1.06 14.09
C VAL A 84 -5.95 2.47 14.41
N TYR A 85 -5.62 2.92 15.61
CA TYR A 85 -5.94 4.23 16.15
C TYR A 85 -4.71 4.96 16.73
N GLY A 86 -3.57 4.27 16.84
CA GLY A 86 -2.32 4.82 17.36
C GLY A 86 -1.13 4.55 16.44
N GLN A 87 -0.15 5.46 16.45
CA GLN A 87 1.10 5.36 15.73
C GLN A 87 2.23 5.90 16.60
N ASN A 88 3.28 5.09 16.83
CA ASN A 88 4.45 5.47 17.66
C ASN A 88 4.06 6.01 19.06
N GLY A 89 3.10 5.36 19.72
CA GLY A 89 2.64 5.72 21.06
C GLY A 89 1.68 6.92 21.12
N GLU A 90 1.31 7.52 20.00
CA GLU A 90 0.39 8.66 19.90
C GLU A 90 -0.86 8.31 19.09
N PRO A 91 -1.98 9.06 19.21
CA PRO A 91 -3.08 8.97 18.27
C PRO A 91 -2.60 9.18 16.83
N ILE A 92 -3.22 8.49 15.89
CA ILE A 92 -2.90 8.66 14.47
C ILE A 92 -3.11 10.13 14.07
N ARG A 93 -2.15 10.70 13.33
CA ARG A 93 -2.28 12.05 12.78
C ARG A 93 -3.31 12.10 11.65
N PRO A 94 -3.94 13.25 11.37
CA PRO A 94 -4.90 13.40 10.28
C PRO A 94 -4.38 12.88 8.94
N GLU A 95 -3.12 13.19 8.59
CA GLU A 95 -2.48 12.77 7.34
C GLU A 95 -2.27 11.25 7.27
N GLN A 96 -2.23 10.58 8.41
CA GLN A 96 -2.09 9.13 8.53
C GLN A 96 -3.42 8.40 8.64
N GLY A 97 -4.54 9.14 8.72
CA GLY A 97 -5.88 8.57 8.66
C GLY A 97 -6.68 8.62 9.95
N TYR A 98 -6.40 9.60 10.85
CA TYR A 98 -7.22 9.82 12.06
C TYR A 98 -8.72 9.88 11.73
N PRO A 99 -9.63 9.34 12.56
CA PRO A 99 -9.36 8.66 13.84
C PRO A 99 -9.00 7.17 13.71
N LEU A 100 -9.34 6.52 12.59
CA LEU A 100 -9.12 5.10 12.37
C LEU A 100 -8.59 4.85 10.96
N ARG A 101 -7.69 3.89 10.86
CA ARG A 101 -7.27 3.36 9.55
C ARG A 101 -7.22 1.85 9.57
N LEU A 102 -7.41 1.25 8.41
CA LEU A 102 -7.09 -0.15 8.21
C LEU A 102 -5.58 -0.30 7.97
N LEU A 103 -4.97 -1.29 8.59
CA LEU A 103 -3.60 -1.69 8.35
C LEU A 103 -3.61 -3.14 7.87
N VAL A 104 -3.04 -3.37 6.68
CA VAL A 104 -2.97 -4.68 6.05
C VAL A 104 -1.49 -5.05 5.88
N PRO A 105 -0.92 -5.81 6.83
CA PRO A 105 0.50 -6.16 6.80
C PRO A 105 0.88 -6.97 5.56
N GLY A 106 2.11 -6.77 5.07
CA GLY A 106 2.66 -7.50 3.92
C GLY A 106 2.07 -7.12 2.55
N TRP A 107 0.99 -6.33 2.53
CA TRP A 107 0.33 -5.92 1.29
C TRP A 107 0.71 -4.49 0.87
N GLU A 108 0.47 -4.19 -0.39
CA GLU A 108 0.68 -2.83 -0.91
C GLU A 108 -0.06 -1.79 -0.05
N GLY A 109 0.63 -0.71 0.31
CA GLY A 109 0.14 0.31 1.24
C GLY A 109 -1.20 0.94 0.87
N ILE A 110 -1.63 0.83 -0.39
CA ILE A 110 -2.95 1.29 -0.83
C ILE A 110 -4.10 0.48 -0.22
N ASN A 111 -3.85 -0.74 0.21
CA ASN A 111 -4.84 -1.58 0.88
C ASN A 111 -5.09 -1.13 2.33
N SER A 112 -4.17 -0.38 2.92
CA SER A 112 -4.30 0.21 4.25
C SER A 112 -5.10 1.51 4.19
N VAL A 113 -6.43 1.37 4.19
CA VAL A 113 -7.37 2.48 3.98
C VAL A 113 -7.35 3.45 5.14
N LYS A 114 -7.08 4.73 4.86
CA LYS A 114 -7.09 5.85 5.81
C LYS A 114 -8.52 6.38 6.03
N TRP A 115 -8.72 7.08 7.15
CA TRP A 115 -10.03 7.67 7.52
C TRP A 115 -11.14 6.64 7.40
N LEU A 116 -10.89 5.47 7.99
CA LEU A 116 -11.78 4.32 7.88
C LEU A 116 -13.16 4.67 8.43
N ARG A 117 -14.15 4.63 7.56
CA ARG A 117 -15.53 4.95 7.91
C ARG A 117 -16.41 3.72 7.98
N ARG A 118 -16.16 2.71 7.14
CA ARG A 118 -17.01 1.53 7.04
C ARG A 118 -16.23 0.31 6.59
N ILE A 119 -16.55 -0.82 7.21
CA ILE A 119 -16.19 -2.15 6.72
C ILE A 119 -17.49 -2.90 6.43
N LYS A 120 -17.65 -3.40 5.23
CA LYS A 120 -18.81 -4.16 4.79
C LYS A 120 -18.37 -5.56 4.38
N VAL A 121 -19.02 -6.58 4.96
CA VAL A 121 -18.81 -7.98 4.54
C VAL A 121 -19.72 -8.30 3.37
N THR A 122 -19.15 -8.91 2.32
CA THR A 122 -19.85 -9.20 1.06
C THR A 122 -19.47 -10.57 0.50
N HIS A 123 -20.25 -11.05 -0.45
CA HIS A 123 -19.96 -12.29 -1.17
C HIS A 123 -19.16 -12.06 -2.48
N GLN A 124 -18.93 -10.82 -2.84
CA GLN A 124 -18.16 -10.42 -4.03
C GLN A 124 -17.33 -9.18 -3.71
N PRO A 125 -16.19 -8.98 -4.36
CA PRO A 125 -15.41 -7.76 -4.22
C PRO A 125 -16.15 -6.56 -4.83
N ALA A 126 -15.85 -5.37 -4.36
CA ALA A 126 -16.28 -4.14 -5.00
C ALA A 126 -15.43 -3.85 -6.22
N MET A 127 -16.08 -3.36 -7.27
CA MET A 127 -15.39 -2.89 -8.47
C MET A 127 -15.20 -1.38 -8.37
N GLY A 128 -14.43 -0.95 -7.37
CA GLY A 128 -14.15 0.46 -7.15
C GLY A 128 -13.40 1.09 -8.32
N MET A 129 -13.74 2.33 -8.67
CA MET A 129 -13.12 3.02 -9.80
C MET A 129 -11.58 3.01 -9.74
N LYS A 130 -11.01 3.28 -8.57
CA LYS A 130 -9.54 3.28 -8.40
C LYS A 130 -8.96 1.88 -8.51
N GLU A 131 -9.62 0.84 -8.00
CA GLU A 131 -9.18 -0.55 -8.15
C GLU A 131 -9.12 -0.95 -9.63
N MET A 132 -10.16 -0.58 -10.39
CA MET A 132 -10.26 -0.94 -11.80
C MET A 132 -9.35 -0.15 -12.73
N THR A 133 -9.00 1.09 -12.37
CA THR A 133 -8.28 1.98 -13.28
C THR A 133 -6.80 2.19 -12.93
N ARG A 134 -6.41 2.02 -11.67
CA ARG A 134 -5.06 2.36 -11.20
C ARG A 134 -4.30 1.22 -10.56
N TYR A 135 -5.00 0.21 -10.06
CA TYR A 135 -4.41 -0.92 -9.33
C TYR A 135 -4.68 -2.24 -10.04
N THR A 136 -4.62 -2.18 -11.35
CA THR A 136 -4.66 -3.32 -12.27
C THR A 136 -3.41 -3.31 -13.12
N ARG A 137 -2.89 -4.49 -13.43
CA ARG A 137 -1.75 -4.66 -14.32
C ARG A 137 -2.19 -5.32 -15.61
N LEU A 138 -1.85 -4.70 -16.75
CA LEU A 138 -2.05 -5.32 -18.06
C LEU A 138 -1.00 -6.42 -18.26
N LEU A 139 -1.46 -7.61 -18.56
CA LEU A 139 -0.63 -8.75 -18.88
C LEU A 139 -0.30 -8.78 -20.38
N SER A 140 0.77 -9.50 -20.76
CA SER A 140 1.18 -9.64 -22.17
C SER A 140 0.13 -10.29 -23.07
N ASN A 141 -0.81 -11.04 -22.50
CA ASN A 141 -1.94 -11.68 -23.21
C ASN A 141 -3.16 -10.75 -23.37
N GLY A 142 -3.03 -9.46 -23.04
CA GLY A 142 -4.12 -8.47 -23.14
C GLY A 142 -5.16 -8.52 -22.02
N LYS A 143 -5.00 -9.41 -21.03
CA LYS A 143 -5.87 -9.46 -19.85
C LYS A 143 -5.36 -8.53 -18.76
N SER A 144 -6.27 -8.06 -17.91
CA SER A 144 -5.91 -7.29 -16.71
C SER A 144 -5.85 -8.21 -15.50
N HIS A 145 -4.76 -8.14 -14.76
CA HIS A 145 -4.64 -8.74 -13.44
C HIS A 145 -5.16 -7.74 -12.40
N TRP A 146 -6.17 -8.14 -11.66
CA TRP A 146 -6.76 -7.33 -10.60
C TRP A 146 -6.25 -7.79 -9.24
N PHE A 147 -6.39 -6.91 -8.26
CA PHE A 147 -6.05 -7.24 -6.88
C PHE A 147 -4.59 -7.66 -6.71
N GLU A 148 -3.68 -6.76 -7.09
CA GLU A 148 -2.29 -6.88 -6.65
C GLU A 148 -2.24 -6.54 -5.16
N PHE A 149 -2.12 -7.57 -4.34
CA PHE A 149 -2.21 -7.45 -2.90
C PHE A 149 -0.83 -7.39 -2.25
N GLU A 150 -0.02 -8.41 -2.48
CA GLU A 150 1.25 -8.61 -1.81
C GLU A 150 2.33 -7.70 -2.36
N MET A 151 3.13 -7.18 -1.44
CA MET A 151 4.34 -6.45 -1.77
C MET A 151 5.43 -7.46 -2.14
N GLY A 152 5.88 -7.42 -3.39
CA GLY A 152 7.02 -8.21 -3.85
C GLY A 152 8.34 -7.76 -3.20
N PRO A 153 9.39 -8.61 -3.27
CA PRO A 153 10.71 -8.24 -2.80
C PRO A 153 11.24 -7.04 -3.59
N LYS A 154 11.92 -6.13 -2.90
CA LYS A 154 12.53 -4.94 -3.49
C LYS A 154 13.93 -4.77 -2.94
N SER A 155 14.87 -4.51 -3.81
CA SER A 155 16.23 -4.12 -3.46
C SER A 155 16.59 -2.80 -4.14
N VAL A 156 17.44 -2.03 -3.49
CA VAL A 156 17.89 -0.73 -3.99
C VAL A 156 19.39 -0.61 -3.70
N ILE A 157 20.18 -0.26 -4.71
CA ILE A 157 21.58 0.08 -4.52
C ILE A 157 21.63 1.45 -3.83
N THR A 158 22.18 1.51 -2.62
CA THR A 158 22.28 2.73 -1.84
C THR A 158 23.58 3.47 -2.07
N ARG A 159 24.65 2.75 -2.49
CA ARG A 159 25.95 3.32 -2.87
C ARG A 159 26.50 2.62 -4.13
N PRO A 160 27.06 3.36 -5.09
CA PRO A 160 27.03 4.83 -5.16
C PRO A 160 25.63 5.39 -5.41
N SER A 161 25.29 6.49 -4.74
CA SER A 161 24.03 7.22 -4.95
C SER A 161 24.15 8.17 -6.13
N GLY A 162 23.02 8.57 -6.73
CA GLY A 162 23.00 9.57 -7.80
C GLY A 162 23.69 10.87 -7.39
N GLY A 163 24.48 11.45 -8.30
CA GLY A 163 25.29 12.64 -8.06
C GLY A 163 26.60 12.42 -7.28
N GLN A 164 26.84 11.21 -6.78
CA GLN A 164 28.10 10.87 -6.13
C GLN A 164 29.20 10.71 -7.18
N GLN A 165 30.33 11.42 -6.98
CA GLN A 165 31.53 11.27 -7.83
C GLN A 165 32.46 10.26 -7.21
N LEU A 166 32.95 9.33 -8.02
CA LEU A 166 33.96 8.36 -7.65
C LEU A 166 35.34 8.95 -7.95
N SER A 167 36.34 8.65 -7.14
CA SER A 167 37.67 9.26 -7.16
C SER A 167 38.58 8.78 -8.29
N GLY A 168 38.05 8.08 -9.30
CA GLY A 168 38.80 7.55 -10.44
C GLY A 168 38.66 6.02 -10.58
N PRO A 169 39.46 5.36 -11.44
CA PRO A 169 39.45 3.93 -11.58
C PRO A 169 39.85 3.22 -10.28
N GLY A 170 39.12 2.20 -9.86
CA GLY A 170 39.41 1.48 -8.62
C GLY A 170 38.34 0.47 -8.27
N PHE A 171 38.49 -0.19 -7.14
CA PHE A 171 37.48 -1.06 -6.54
C PHE A 171 36.57 -0.22 -5.64
N TYR A 172 35.27 -0.37 -5.82
CA TYR A 172 34.27 0.30 -5.03
C TYR A 172 33.28 -0.70 -4.45
N GLU A 173 32.89 -0.47 -3.21
CA GLU A 173 31.82 -1.22 -2.57
C GLU A 173 30.48 -0.74 -3.10
N ILE A 174 29.65 -1.68 -3.51
CA ILE A 174 28.25 -1.45 -3.92
C ILE A 174 27.35 -2.01 -2.84
N THR A 175 26.54 -1.16 -2.22
CA THR A 175 25.62 -1.53 -1.13
C THR A 175 24.20 -1.09 -1.39
#